data_29b809f0a17d38684fed4e6c78b7013d
#
_entry.id   29b809f0a17d38684fed4e6c78b7013d
#
_cell.length_a   1.000
_cell.length_b   1.000
_cell.length_c   1.000
_cell.angle_alpha   90.00
_cell.angle_beta   90.00
_cell.angle_gamma   90.00
#
_symmetry.space_group_name_H-M   'P 1'
#
loop_
_entity.id
_entity.type
_entity.pdbx_description
1 polymer ?
#
loop_
_entity_poly.entity_id
_entity_poly.type
_entity_poly.pdbx_seq_one_letter_code
_entity_poly.pdbx_strand_id
1 'polypeptide(L)' 'MKGKCVDRLVGKYCKIVTREPGDEKSYVVTGIVKEIDHDAGFITIESSQGLGCLSIKTIIAIKPKAKKIV' A
#
# COMPACT_ATOMS: atom_id res chain seq x y z
N MET A 1 -6.42 -11.73 -2.63
CA MET A 1 -7.09 -10.68 -1.86
C MET A 1 -8.37 -10.28 -2.54
N LYS A 2 -9.42 -10.24 -1.80
CA LYS A 2 -10.69 -9.79 -2.32
C LYS A 2 -10.68 -8.27 -2.40
N GLY A 3 -11.06 -7.72 -3.52
CA GLY A 3 -10.84 -6.32 -3.82
C GLY A 3 -11.53 -5.33 -2.94
N LYS A 4 -12.69 -5.68 -2.38
CA LYS A 4 -13.53 -4.69 -1.71
C LYS A 4 -12.90 -4.07 -0.47
N CYS A 5 -12.17 -4.86 0.32
CA CYS A 5 -11.49 -4.32 1.51
C CYS A 5 -10.41 -3.32 1.12
N VAL A 6 -9.65 -3.65 0.11
CA VAL A 6 -8.55 -2.81 -0.33
C VAL A 6 -9.07 -1.54 -1.00
N ASP A 7 -10.15 -1.66 -1.76
CA ASP A 7 -10.73 -0.50 -2.45
C ASP A 7 -11.18 0.58 -1.49
N ARG A 8 -11.57 0.22 -0.29
CA ARG A 8 -11.98 1.20 0.72
C ARG A 8 -10.83 2.05 1.22
N LEU A 9 -9.61 1.64 0.94
CA LEU A 9 -8.43 2.37 1.40
C LEU A 9 -7.97 3.44 0.43
N VAL A 10 -8.56 3.51 -0.76
CA VAL A 10 -8.22 4.55 -1.72
C VAL A 10 -8.52 5.91 -1.13
N GLY A 11 -7.55 6.80 -1.20
CA GLY A 11 -7.64 8.14 -0.63
C GLY A 11 -7.22 8.22 0.81
N LYS A 12 -6.89 7.09 1.44
CA LYS A 12 -6.52 7.08 2.86
C LYS A 12 -5.02 6.91 3.03
N TYR A 13 -4.53 7.48 4.10
CA TYR A 13 -3.14 7.32 4.50
C TYR A 13 -2.98 5.95 5.14
N CYS A 14 -2.09 5.14 4.59
CA CYS A 14 -1.95 3.75 5.01
C CYS A 14 -0.52 3.38 5.33
N LYS A 15 -0.39 2.40 6.21
CA LYS A 15 0.88 1.73 6.47
C LYS A 15 0.83 0.39 5.74
N ILE A 16 1.80 0.16 4.89
CA ILE A 16 1.84 -1.03 4.04
C ILE A 16 3.11 -1.80 4.36
N VAL A 17 2.96 -3.08 4.68
CA VAL A 17 4.09 -3.96 4.93
C VAL A 17 4.26 -4.82 3.69
N THR A 18 5.45 -4.80 3.12
CA THR A 18 5.76 -5.56 1.92
C THR A 18 6.93 -6.49 2.15
N ARG A 19 6.97 -7.58 1.40
CA ARG A 19 8.08 -8.50 1.40
C ARG A 19 8.20 -9.15 0.03
N GLU A 20 9.39 -9.05 -0.55
CA GLU A 20 9.65 -9.67 -1.84
C GLU A 20 9.77 -11.18 -1.69
N PRO A 21 9.37 -11.95 -2.71
CA PRO A 21 9.53 -13.41 -2.66
C PRO A 21 11.00 -13.78 -2.47
N GLY A 22 11.24 -14.67 -1.52
CA GLY A 22 12.60 -15.12 -1.23
C GLY A 22 13.37 -14.20 -0.29
N ASP A 23 12.81 -13.06 0.07
CA ASP A 23 13.45 -12.12 0.98
C ASP A 23 12.95 -12.37 2.39
N GLU A 24 13.86 -12.41 3.36
CA GLU A 24 13.49 -12.62 4.76
C GLU A 24 13.03 -11.33 5.43
N LYS A 25 13.40 -10.19 4.87
CA LYS A 25 13.09 -8.90 5.47
C LYS A 25 11.80 -8.34 4.91
N SER A 26 11.04 -7.71 5.80
CA SER A 26 9.87 -6.94 5.42
C SER A 26 10.20 -5.47 5.45
N TYR A 27 9.52 -4.70 4.62
CA TYR A 27 9.70 -3.26 4.55
C TYR A 27 8.37 -2.58 4.81
N VAL A 28 8.42 -1.41 5.42
CA VAL A 28 7.23 -0.63 5.71
C VAL A 28 7.22 0.60 4.81
N VAL A 29 6.11 0.77 4.11
CA VAL A 29 5.88 1.94 3.27
C VAL A 29 4.65 2.66 3.79
N THR A 30 4.73 3.96 3.95
CA THR A 30 3.56 4.74 4.34
C THR A 30 3.25 5.75 3.26
N GLY A 31 1.97 6.01 3.06
CA GLY A 31 1.55 6.97 2.04
C GLY A 31 0.05 6.89 1.82
N ILE A 32 -0.42 7.73 0.92
CA ILE A 32 -1.83 7.78 0.56
C ILE A 32 -2.03 6.87 -0.65
N VAL A 33 -2.99 5.95 -0.51
CA VAL A 33 -3.34 5.07 -1.62
C VAL A 33 -4.11 5.90 -2.64
N LYS A 34 -3.55 6.03 -3.84
CA LYS A 34 -4.16 6.84 -4.88
C LYS A 34 -5.01 6.01 -5.82
N GLU A 35 -4.56 4.82 -6.13
CA GLU A 35 -5.24 3.98 -7.09
C GLU A 35 -4.88 2.52 -6.85
N ILE A 36 -5.84 1.64 -7.10
CA ILE A 36 -5.61 0.19 -7.05
C ILE A 36 -6.03 -0.37 -8.39
N ASP A 37 -5.08 -0.98 -9.08
CA ASP A 37 -5.34 -1.63 -10.36
C ASP A 37 -5.31 -3.15 -10.15
N HIS A 38 -6.49 -3.74 -10.02
CA HIS A 38 -6.59 -5.17 -9.76
C HIS A 38 -6.15 -6.00 -10.95
N ASP A 39 -6.38 -5.50 -12.15
CA ASP A 39 -6.01 -6.23 -13.35
C ASP A 39 -4.51 -6.29 -13.54
N ALA A 40 -3.84 -5.17 -13.35
CA ALA A 40 -2.39 -5.11 -13.45
C ALA A 40 -1.70 -5.62 -12.19
N GLY A 41 -2.40 -5.62 -11.05
CA GLY A 41 -1.85 -6.10 -9.80
C GLY A 41 -0.95 -5.09 -9.10
N PHE A 42 -1.27 -3.80 -9.20
CA PHE A 42 -0.47 -2.74 -8.60
C PHE A 42 -1.31 -1.77 -7.79
N ILE A 43 -0.69 -1.22 -6.76
CA ILE A 43 -1.24 -0.13 -5.98
C ILE A 43 -0.33 1.08 -6.14
N THR A 44 -0.92 2.23 -6.45
CA THR A 44 -0.18 3.49 -6.55
C THR A 44 -0.28 4.22 -5.21
N ILE A 45 0.88 4.59 -4.69
CA ILE A 45 0.99 5.23 -3.38
C ILE A 45 1.66 6.58 -3.56
N GLU A 46 1.14 7.60 -2.89
CA GLU A 46 1.78 8.90 -2.83
C GLU A 46 2.36 9.10 -1.45
N SER A 47 3.67 9.32 -1.39
CA SER A 47 4.37 9.55 -0.14
C SER A 47 5.10 10.88 -0.20
N SER A 48 5.81 11.20 0.87
CA SER A 48 6.62 12.42 0.91
C SER A 48 7.72 12.43 -0.16
N GLN A 49 8.05 11.25 -0.68
CA GLN A 49 9.09 11.12 -1.71
C GLN A 49 8.51 11.09 -3.12
N GLY A 50 7.20 11.20 -3.26
CA GLY A 50 6.54 11.19 -4.55
C GLY A 50 5.65 9.97 -4.75
N LEU A 51 5.30 9.71 -6.00
CA LEU A 51 4.45 8.58 -6.35
C LEU A 51 5.28 7.32 -6.52
N GLY A 52 4.73 6.21 -6.05
CA GLY A 52 5.35 4.91 -6.24
C GLY A 52 4.28 3.87 -6.49
N CYS A 53 4.69 2.76 -7.07
CA CYS A 53 3.80 1.62 -7.30
C CYS A 53 4.33 0.40 -6.56
N LEU A 54 3.40 -0.35 -5.97
CA LEU A 54 3.71 -1.58 -5.28
C LEU A 54 2.93 -2.72 -5.90
N SER A 55 3.59 -3.86 -6.07
CA SER A 55 2.91 -5.06 -6.53
C SER A 55 2.02 -5.59 -5.41
N ILE A 56 0.77 -5.88 -5.72
CA ILE A 56 -0.16 -6.44 -4.74
C ILE A 56 0.38 -7.75 -4.18
N LYS A 57 1.10 -8.51 -4.98
CA LYS A 57 1.64 -9.80 -4.55
C LYS A 57 2.68 -9.69 -3.43
N THR A 58 3.32 -8.54 -3.30
CA THR A 58 4.35 -8.35 -2.28
C THR A 58 3.78 -7.79 -0.98
N ILE A 59 2.51 -7.42 -0.97
CA ILE A 59 1.91 -6.82 0.21
C ILE A 59 1.49 -7.90 1.19
N ILE A 60 2.02 -7.82 2.40
CA ILE A 60 1.65 -8.72 3.49
C ILE A 60 0.47 -8.17 4.26
N ALA A 61 0.49 -6.86 4.49
CA ALA A 61 -0.56 -6.20 5.25
C ALA A 61 -0.66 -4.76 4.82
N ILE A 62 -1.87 -4.23 4.85
CA ILE A 62 -2.12 -2.83 4.59
C ILE A 62 -3.17 -2.35 5.57
N LYS A 63 -2.88 -1.27 6.29
CA LYS A 63 -3.79 -0.75 7.31
C LYS A 63 -3.90 0.74 7.19
N PRO A 64 -5.11 1.28 7.33
CA PRO A 64 -5.23 2.73 7.42
C PRO A 64 -4.55 3.22 8.68
N LYS A 65 -3.89 4.35 8.57
CA LYS A 65 -3.17 4.94 9.68
C LYS A 65 -3.62 6.38 9.85
N ALA A 66 -3.99 6.73 11.07
CA ALA A 66 -4.37 8.09 11.33
C ALA A 66 -3.16 9.00 11.17
N LYS A 67 -3.34 10.04 10.37
CA LYS A 67 -2.29 11.02 10.21
C LYS A 67 -2.25 11.87 11.47
N LYS A 68 -1.13 11.89 12.13
CA LYS A 68 -1.00 12.67 13.34
C LYS A 68 -0.98 14.14 13.01
N ILE A 69 -1.92 14.85 13.59
CA ILE A 69 -1.96 16.28 13.48
C ILE A 69 -1.42 16.83 14.79
N VAL A 70 -0.35 17.51 14.70
CA VAL A 70 0.29 18.09 15.89
C VAL A 70 0.02 19.56 15.96
#